data_3c8b30a99458eb7293ada1a947e1c421
#
_entry.id   3c8b30a99458eb7293ada1a947e1c421
#
_cell.length_a   1.000
_cell.length_b   1.000
_cell.length_c   1.000
_cell.angle_alpha   90.00
_cell.angle_beta   90.00
_cell.angle_gamma   90.00
#
_symmetry.space_group_name_H-M   'P 1'
#
loop_
_entity.id
_entity.type
_entity.pdbx_description
1 polymer ?
#
loop_
_entity_poly.entity_id
_entity_poly.type
_entity_poly.pdbx_seq_one_letter_code
_entity_poly.pdbx_strand_id
1 'polypeptide(L)'
;MLIGEVARRSGVSARMLRHYESLGLVRPSGRTGSGYREYSGRDIQRVFHVESLRSLGLSLREIGRALDDPGCTPSALVDDLVSRTRERIAAQRALLARLRRIDAADPAGWDDVLQVVTLLQALESKSPDTRQRAVLACVDRAAAPVEALVEAALGETDPNVAGALRWALARSPDRGPELLAEALSAPAAAVRERAV
;
A
#
# COMPACT_ATOMS: atom_id res chain seq x y z
N MET A 1 41.88 -1.98 -10.07
CA MET A 1 41.23 -1.10 -11.09
C MET A 1 40.94 0.26 -10.49
N LEU A 2 41.02 1.32 -11.31
CA LEU A 2 40.71 2.69 -10.85
C LEU A 2 39.19 2.96 -10.89
N ILE A 3 38.72 3.92 -10.07
CA ILE A 3 37.30 4.25 -9.93
C ILE A 3 36.59 4.55 -11.27
N GLY A 4 37.27 5.20 -12.22
CA GLY A 4 36.68 5.51 -13.53
C GLY A 4 36.45 4.27 -14.40
N GLU A 5 37.27 3.25 -14.24
CA GLU A 5 37.10 1.97 -14.94
C GLU A 5 36.01 1.13 -14.29
N VAL A 6 35.93 1.12 -12.95
CA VAL A 6 34.84 0.49 -12.21
C VAL A 6 33.50 1.13 -12.61
N ALA A 7 33.44 2.46 -12.67
CA ALA A 7 32.23 3.18 -13.09
C ALA A 7 31.76 2.78 -14.49
N ARG A 8 32.68 2.69 -15.47
CA ARG A 8 32.33 2.24 -16.83
C ARG A 8 31.81 0.80 -16.88
N ARG A 9 32.44 -0.11 -16.12
CA ARG A 9 32.07 -1.55 -16.10
C ARG A 9 30.79 -1.84 -15.36
N SER A 10 30.54 -1.14 -14.25
CA SER A 10 29.34 -1.35 -13.40
C SER A 10 28.13 -0.52 -13.83
N GLY A 11 28.31 0.50 -14.68
CA GLY A 11 27.28 1.48 -14.97
C GLY A 11 27.00 2.48 -13.85
N VAL A 12 27.75 2.39 -12.75
CA VAL A 12 27.57 3.23 -11.56
C VAL A 12 28.50 4.44 -11.63
N SER A 13 27.96 5.65 -11.45
CA SER A 13 28.80 6.86 -11.51
C SER A 13 29.89 6.88 -10.43
N ALA A 14 31.04 7.50 -10.72
CA ALA A 14 32.10 7.65 -9.74
C ALA A 14 31.66 8.39 -8.48
N ARG A 15 30.66 9.29 -8.58
CA ARG A 15 30.04 9.96 -7.43
C ARG A 15 29.29 8.94 -6.55
N MET A 16 28.52 8.05 -7.16
CA MET A 16 27.77 7.02 -6.43
C MET A 16 28.72 6.00 -5.79
N LEU A 17 29.80 5.60 -6.46
CA LEU A 17 30.82 4.73 -5.87
C LEU A 17 31.47 5.35 -4.62
N ARG A 18 31.76 6.67 -4.63
CA ARG A 18 32.23 7.37 -3.42
C ARG A 18 31.17 7.42 -2.33
N HIS A 19 29.89 7.53 -2.70
CA HIS A 19 28.81 7.46 -1.73
C HIS A 19 28.69 6.08 -1.10
N TYR A 20 28.83 5.00 -1.89
CA TYR A 20 28.88 3.62 -1.35
C TYR A 20 30.08 3.42 -0.42
N GLU A 21 31.22 4.01 -0.75
CA GLU A 21 32.40 4.00 0.12
C GLU A 21 32.11 4.75 1.45
N SER A 22 31.50 5.93 1.39
CA SER A 22 31.16 6.70 2.60
C SER A 22 30.18 5.98 3.53
N LEU A 23 29.33 5.12 2.97
CA LEU A 23 28.41 4.26 3.72
C LEU A 23 29.02 2.92 4.15
N GLY A 24 30.28 2.66 3.78
CA GLY A 24 30.96 1.39 4.09
C GLY A 24 30.46 0.20 3.26
N LEU A 25 29.57 0.41 2.28
CA LEU A 25 29.02 -0.64 1.42
C LEU A 25 30.08 -1.27 0.50
N VAL A 26 30.99 -0.45 0.01
CA VAL A 26 32.13 -0.86 -0.82
C VAL A 26 33.39 -0.23 -0.25
N ARG A 27 34.46 -0.98 -0.15
CA ARG A 27 35.75 -0.48 0.37
C ARG A 27 36.83 -0.75 -0.66
N PRO A 28 37.48 0.33 -1.20
CA PRO A 28 38.64 0.11 -2.07
C PRO A 28 39.71 -0.72 -1.36
N SER A 29 40.23 -1.74 -2.05
CA SER A 29 41.24 -2.64 -1.48
C SER A 29 42.62 -1.98 -1.31
N GLY A 30 42.86 -0.83 -1.98
CA GLY A 30 44.12 -0.11 -1.91
C GLY A 30 44.06 1.30 -2.47
N ARG A 31 45.28 1.91 -2.49
CA ARG A 31 45.53 3.16 -3.20
C ARG A 31 46.79 3.00 -4.04
N THR A 32 46.83 3.58 -5.21
CA THR A 32 48.04 3.67 -6.03
C THR A 32 49.08 4.52 -5.35
N GLY A 33 50.36 4.40 -5.79
CA GLY A 33 51.44 5.28 -5.30
C GLY A 33 51.15 6.79 -5.49
N SER A 34 50.23 7.17 -6.38
CA SER A 34 49.74 8.52 -6.61
C SER A 34 48.43 8.84 -5.83
N GLY A 35 48.01 7.98 -4.90
CA GLY A 35 46.90 8.20 -3.99
C GLY A 35 45.51 7.90 -4.55
N TYR A 36 45.38 7.45 -5.78
CA TYR A 36 44.08 7.09 -6.37
C TYR A 36 43.54 5.77 -5.79
N ARG A 37 42.21 5.69 -5.62
CA ARG A 37 41.50 4.49 -5.14
C ARG A 37 41.64 3.34 -6.09
N GLU A 38 42.02 2.18 -5.56
CA GLU A 38 42.18 0.94 -6.30
C GLU A 38 41.17 -0.12 -5.79
N TYR A 39 40.43 -0.71 -6.72
CA TYR A 39 39.37 -1.70 -6.45
C TYR A 39 39.82 -3.08 -6.95
N SER A 40 39.69 -4.08 -6.10
CA SER A 40 39.88 -5.49 -6.42
C SER A 40 38.68 -6.09 -7.17
N GLY A 41 38.80 -7.31 -7.66
CA GLY A 41 37.71 -8.08 -8.22
C GLY A 41 36.56 -8.29 -7.23
N ARG A 42 36.86 -8.46 -5.95
CA ARG A 42 35.87 -8.61 -4.88
C ARG A 42 35.06 -7.31 -4.65
N ASP A 43 35.76 -6.17 -4.69
CA ASP A 43 35.10 -4.87 -4.53
C ASP A 43 34.14 -4.61 -5.68
N ILE A 44 34.53 -4.98 -6.90
CA ILE A 44 33.69 -4.84 -8.09
C ILE A 44 32.48 -5.77 -8.00
N GLN A 45 32.67 -7.02 -7.58
CA GLN A 45 31.57 -7.95 -7.36
C GLN A 45 30.58 -7.41 -6.31
N ARG A 46 31.09 -6.80 -5.24
CA ARG A 46 30.27 -6.17 -4.21
C ARG A 46 29.48 -4.99 -4.77
N VAL A 47 30.04 -4.17 -5.67
CA VAL A 47 29.29 -3.12 -6.38
C VAL A 47 28.10 -3.72 -7.16
N PHE A 48 28.32 -4.82 -7.89
CA PHE A 48 27.22 -5.50 -8.59
C PHE A 48 26.16 -6.04 -7.64
N HIS A 49 26.55 -6.61 -6.48
CA HIS A 49 25.57 -7.05 -5.47
C HIS A 49 24.76 -5.87 -4.94
N VAL A 50 25.40 -4.73 -4.65
CA VAL A 50 24.71 -3.50 -4.20
C VAL A 50 23.68 -3.04 -5.23
N GLU A 51 24.06 -2.96 -6.51
CA GLU A 51 23.16 -2.53 -7.58
C GLU A 51 22.01 -3.53 -7.81
N SER A 52 22.31 -4.84 -7.79
CA SER A 52 21.29 -5.88 -7.94
C SER A 52 20.23 -5.79 -6.82
N LEU A 53 20.67 -5.66 -5.57
CA LEU A 53 19.76 -5.53 -4.44
C LEU A 53 18.98 -4.20 -4.46
N ARG A 54 19.63 -3.12 -4.94
CA ARG A 54 18.98 -1.83 -5.12
C ARG A 54 17.87 -1.88 -6.17
N SER A 55 18.09 -2.62 -7.27
CA SER A 55 17.06 -2.80 -8.31
C SER A 55 15.83 -3.57 -7.81
N LEU A 56 15.97 -4.35 -6.73
CA LEU A 56 14.87 -5.00 -6.03
C LEU A 56 14.14 -4.09 -5.03
N GLY A 57 14.55 -2.82 -4.91
CA GLY A 57 13.90 -1.82 -4.07
C GLY A 57 14.44 -1.72 -2.64
N LEU A 58 15.57 -2.36 -2.32
CA LEU A 58 16.21 -2.19 -1.01
C LEU A 58 16.87 -0.83 -0.90
N SER A 59 16.77 -0.23 0.27
CA SER A 59 17.57 0.93 0.65
C SER A 59 19.05 0.54 0.85
N LEU A 60 19.94 1.49 0.68
CA LEU A 60 21.40 1.25 0.88
C LEU A 60 21.71 0.70 2.29
N ARG A 61 20.92 1.10 3.30
CA ARG A 61 21.06 0.60 4.68
C ARG A 61 20.67 -0.88 4.81
N GLU A 62 19.58 -1.28 4.14
CA GLU A 62 19.15 -2.69 4.11
C GLU A 62 20.14 -3.54 3.35
N ILE A 63 20.69 -3.03 2.23
CA ILE A 63 21.73 -3.69 1.46
C ILE A 63 22.97 -3.94 2.31
N GLY A 64 23.43 -2.93 3.07
CA GLY A 64 24.56 -3.10 3.98
C GLY A 64 24.32 -4.22 4.97
N ARG A 65 23.17 -4.24 5.63
CA ARG A 65 22.81 -5.32 6.57
C ARG A 65 22.75 -6.68 5.88
N ALA A 66 22.09 -6.76 4.73
CA ALA A 66 21.96 -8.03 4.00
C ALA A 66 23.29 -8.62 3.53
N LEU A 67 24.27 -7.77 3.15
CA LEU A 67 25.58 -8.21 2.66
C LEU A 67 26.61 -8.48 3.78
N ASP A 68 26.42 -7.89 4.97
CA ASP A 68 27.38 -7.96 6.08
C ASP A 68 26.91 -8.87 7.23
N ASP A 69 25.61 -9.23 7.28
CA ASP A 69 25.05 -10.14 8.28
C ASP A 69 25.12 -11.60 7.80
N PRO A 70 25.94 -12.45 8.45
CA PRO A 70 26.03 -13.87 8.13
C PRO A 70 24.71 -14.64 8.32
N GLY A 71 23.80 -14.11 9.14
CA GLY A 71 22.47 -14.70 9.37
C GLY A 71 21.46 -14.35 8.28
N CYS A 72 21.75 -13.37 7.44
CA CYS A 72 20.87 -12.99 6.34
C CYS A 72 21.04 -13.93 5.14
N THR A 73 20.09 -14.85 4.96
CA THR A 73 20.10 -15.73 3.79
C THR A 73 19.40 -15.07 2.60
N PRO A 74 19.83 -15.33 1.35
CA PRO A 74 19.16 -14.81 0.16
C PRO A 74 17.69 -15.21 0.09
N SER A 75 17.32 -16.41 0.53
CA SER A 75 15.93 -16.88 0.56
C SER A 75 15.10 -16.06 1.52
N ALA A 76 15.53 -15.88 2.77
CA ALA A 76 14.82 -15.08 3.76
C ALA A 76 14.64 -13.62 3.31
N LEU A 77 15.65 -13.04 2.64
CA LEU A 77 15.57 -11.70 2.08
C LEU A 77 14.49 -11.62 0.98
N VAL A 78 14.45 -12.59 0.07
CA VAL A 78 13.46 -12.64 -1.01
C VAL A 78 12.05 -12.82 -0.43
N ASP A 79 11.87 -13.71 0.54
CA ASP A 79 10.59 -13.95 1.20
C ASP A 79 10.05 -12.69 1.90
N ASP A 80 10.93 -11.95 2.59
CA ASP A 80 10.59 -10.66 3.21
C ASP A 80 10.21 -9.59 2.16
N LEU A 81 10.94 -9.50 1.06
CA LEU A 81 10.61 -8.59 -0.05
C LEU A 81 9.27 -8.92 -0.68
N VAL A 82 8.98 -10.20 -0.89
CA VAL A 82 7.69 -10.68 -1.41
C VAL A 82 6.56 -10.31 -0.45
N SER A 83 6.73 -10.53 0.86
CA SER A 83 5.75 -10.17 1.89
C SER A 83 5.45 -8.68 1.89
N ARG A 84 6.49 -7.84 2.00
CA ARG A 84 6.35 -6.38 1.97
C ARG A 84 5.72 -5.86 0.68
N THR A 85 6.03 -6.49 -0.45
CA THR A 85 5.43 -6.11 -1.73
C THR A 85 3.95 -6.45 -1.77
N ARG A 86 3.54 -7.64 -1.26
CA ARG A 86 2.13 -8.04 -1.15
C ARG A 86 1.35 -7.08 -0.24
N GLU A 87 1.90 -6.72 0.90
CA GLU A 87 1.30 -5.76 1.84
C GLU A 87 1.10 -4.39 1.17
N ARG A 88 2.11 -3.91 0.43
CA ARG A 88 2.01 -2.65 -0.35
C ARG A 88 0.93 -2.73 -1.41
N ILE A 89 0.85 -3.83 -2.16
CA ILE A 89 -0.21 -4.04 -3.16
C ILE A 89 -1.58 -4.06 -2.49
N ALA A 90 -1.74 -4.73 -1.35
CA ALA A 90 -2.98 -4.75 -0.60
C ALA A 90 -3.39 -3.35 -0.13
N ALA A 91 -2.46 -2.58 0.43
CA ALA A 91 -2.70 -1.19 0.85
C ALA A 91 -3.10 -0.28 -0.34
N GLN A 92 -2.43 -0.43 -1.49
CA GLN A 92 -2.78 0.35 -2.69
C GLN A 92 -4.15 -0.04 -3.27
N ARG A 93 -4.50 -1.32 -3.22
CA ARG A 93 -5.84 -1.79 -3.62
C ARG A 93 -6.94 -1.24 -2.71
N ALA A 94 -6.71 -1.24 -1.40
CA ALA A 94 -7.65 -0.67 -0.43
C ALA A 94 -7.83 0.84 -0.67
N LEU A 95 -6.73 1.58 -0.89
CA LEU A 95 -6.80 3.00 -1.24
C LEU A 95 -7.57 3.23 -2.54
N LEU A 96 -7.30 2.46 -3.58
CA LEU A 96 -8.02 2.56 -4.86
C LEU A 96 -9.53 2.29 -4.69
N ALA A 97 -9.90 1.26 -3.92
CA ALA A 97 -11.30 0.98 -3.62
C ALA A 97 -11.96 2.15 -2.90
N ARG A 98 -11.27 2.76 -1.93
CA ARG A 98 -11.76 3.95 -1.21
C ARG A 98 -11.94 5.15 -2.13
N LEU A 99 -10.97 5.42 -3.02
CA LEU A 99 -11.08 6.51 -3.99
C LEU A 99 -12.25 6.31 -4.96
N ARG A 100 -12.49 5.08 -5.41
CA ARG A 100 -13.65 4.75 -6.26
C ARG A 100 -14.98 4.98 -5.57
N ARG A 101 -15.10 4.71 -4.26
CA ARG A 101 -16.30 5.00 -3.48
C ARG A 101 -16.55 6.50 -3.36
N ILE A 102 -15.49 7.30 -3.24
CA ILE A 102 -15.60 8.77 -3.21
C ILE A 102 -16.05 9.29 -4.58
N ASP A 103 -15.46 8.79 -5.66
CA ASP A 103 -15.81 9.14 -7.03
C ASP A 103 -17.27 8.77 -7.37
N ALA A 104 -17.69 7.58 -6.98
CA ALA A 104 -19.07 7.09 -7.19
C ALA A 104 -20.15 7.91 -6.44
N ALA A 105 -19.77 8.62 -5.38
CA ALA A 105 -20.66 9.52 -4.64
C ALA A 105 -20.88 10.86 -5.38
N ASP A 106 -20.20 11.09 -6.50
CA ASP A 106 -20.29 12.29 -7.35
C ASP A 106 -20.25 13.61 -6.56
N PRO A 107 -19.22 13.86 -5.76
CA PRO A 107 -19.16 15.01 -4.88
C PRO A 107 -19.05 16.31 -5.68
N ALA A 108 -19.94 17.27 -5.43
CA ALA A 108 -19.95 18.55 -6.10
C ALA A 108 -18.86 19.52 -5.60
N GLY A 109 -18.30 19.27 -4.41
CA GLY A 109 -17.30 20.14 -3.81
C GLY A 109 -16.46 19.46 -2.72
N TRP A 110 -15.53 20.20 -2.17
CA TRP A 110 -14.60 19.68 -1.13
C TRP A 110 -15.33 19.26 0.16
N ASP A 111 -16.42 19.94 0.51
CA ASP A 111 -17.20 19.60 1.70
C ASP A 111 -17.85 18.22 1.55
N ASP A 112 -18.35 17.89 0.36
CA ASP A 112 -18.93 16.59 0.05
C ASP A 112 -17.84 15.49 0.11
N VAL A 113 -16.67 15.75 -0.48
CA VAL A 113 -15.52 14.82 -0.40
C VAL A 113 -15.15 14.53 1.06
N LEU A 114 -15.04 15.56 1.90
CA LEU A 114 -14.70 15.40 3.31
C LEU A 114 -15.77 14.62 4.08
N GLN A 115 -17.03 14.82 3.76
CA GLN A 115 -18.16 14.09 4.35
C GLN A 115 -18.10 12.60 3.97
N VAL A 116 -17.93 12.30 2.69
CA VAL A 116 -17.79 10.90 2.22
C VAL A 116 -16.59 10.23 2.89
N VAL A 117 -15.43 10.90 2.93
CA VAL A 117 -14.24 10.37 3.61
C VAL A 117 -14.49 10.08 5.08
N THR A 118 -15.18 11.01 5.78
CA THR A 118 -15.51 10.87 7.20
C THR A 118 -16.45 9.68 7.43
N LEU A 119 -17.45 9.51 6.59
CA LEU A 119 -18.37 8.36 6.66
C LEU A 119 -17.63 7.05 6.42
N LEU A 120 -16.81 6.96 5.36
CA LEU A 120 -16.03 5.74 5.07
C LEU A 120 -15.11 5.36 6.23
N GLN A 121 -14.46 6.35 6.88
CA GLN A 121 -13.65 6.11 8.07
C GLN A 121 -14.47 5.61 9.26
N ALA A 122 -15.64 6.20 9.46
CA ALA A 122 -16.51 5.81 10.56
C ALA A 122 -17.10 4.40 10.37
N LEU A 123 -17.42 4.00 9.14
CA LEU A 123 -17.89 2.64 8.83
C LEU A 123 -16.83 1.56 9.11
N GLU A 124 -15.54 1.89 9.05
CA GLU A 124 -14.43 1.00 9.42
C GLU A 124 -14.19 0.92 10.93
N SER A 125 -14.93 1.70 11.75
CA SER A 125 -14.77 1.71 13.22
C SER A 125 -15.18 0.38 13.85
N LYS A 126 -14.41 -0.05 14.86
CA LYS A 126 -14.77 -1.22 15.69
C LYS A 126 -15.99 -0.97 16.59
N SER A 127 -16.34 0.29 16.85
CA SER A 127 -17.49 0.67 17.68
C SER A 127 -18.78 0.71 16.87
N PRO A 128 -19.80 -0.14 17.18
CA PRO A 128 -21.09 -0.09 16.53
C PRO A 128 -21.78 1.29 16.66
N ASP A 129 -21.70 1.92 17.82
CA ASP A 129 -22.28 3.26 18.06
C ASP A 129 -21.69 4.32 17.13
N THR A 130 -20.38 4.22 16.83
CA THR A 130 -19.72 5.15 15.93
C THR A 130 -20.21 4.92 14.50
N ARG A 131 -20.31 3.66 14.05
CA ARG A 131 -20.82 3.31 12.73
C ARG A 131 -22.28 3.76 12.57
N GLN A 132 -23.14 3.44 13.55
CA GLN A 132 -24.56 3.83 13.53
C GLN A 132 -24.76 5.34 13.42
N ARG A 133 -24.09 6.11 14.31
CA ARG A 133 -24.20 7.58 14.27
C ARG A 133 -23.75 8.17 12.94
N ALA A 134 -22.69 7.65 12.34
CA ALA A 134 -22.20 8.12 11.05
C ALA A 134 -23.20 7.86 9.92
N VAL A 135 -23.82 6.67 9.90
CA VAL A 135 -24.86 6.33 8.94
C VAL A 135 -26.07 7.25 9.08
N LEU A 136 -26.56 7.47 10.30
CA LEU A 136 -27.70 8.35 10.55
C LEU A 136 -27.41 9.81 10.16
N ALA A 137 -26.17 10.26 10.34
CA ALA A 137 -25.75 11.62 9.99
C ALA A 137 -25.58 11.85 8.48
N CYS A 138 -25.48 10.80 7.66
CA CYS A 138 -25.28 10.96 6.20
C CYS A 138 -26.60 11.02 5.39
N VAL A 139 -27.74 10.63 5.99
CA VAL A 139 -29.01 10.42 5.25
C VAL A 139 -29.60 11.68 4.63
N ASP A 140 -29.42 12.82 5.25
CA ASP A 140 -29.97 14.09 4.76
C ASP A 140 -29.00 14.85 3.83
N ARG A 141 -27.99 14.16 3.30
CA ARG A 141 -26.93 14.78 2.51
C ARG A 141 -26.96 14.33 1.05
N ALA A 142 -26.69 15.26 0.14
CA ALA A 142 -26.80 15.06 -1.31
C ALA A 142 -25.81 14.02 -1.86
N ALA A 143 -24.64 13.89 -1.27
CA ALA A 143 -23.57 13.00 -1.73
C ALA A 143 -23.41 11.75 -0.83
N ALA A 144 -24.50 10.99 -0.63
CA ALA A 144 -24.39 9.71 0.09
C ALA A 144 -23.74 8.65 -0.81
N PRO A 145 -22.63 8.01 -0.37
CA PRO A 145 -21.98 6.95 -1.15
C PRO A 145 -22.76 5.64 -1.04
N VAL A 146 -23.79 5.50 -1.87
CA VAL A 146 -24.76 4.38 -1.83
C VAL A 146 -24.06 3.03 -1.93
N GLU A 147 -23.05 2.89 -2.79
CA GLU A 147 -22.23 1.67 -2.91
C GLU A 147 -21.56 1.29 -1.60
N ALA A 148 -21.01 2.27 -0.88
CA ALA A 148 -20.36 2.02 0.41
C ALA A 148 -21.38 1.65 1.49
N LEU A 149 -22.56 2.23 1.48
CA LEU A 149 -23.66 1.87 2.41
C LEU A 149 -24.17 0.44 2.15
N VAL A 150 -24.32 0.05 0.87
CA VAL A 150 -24.68 -1.33 0.49
C VAL A 150 -23.61 -2.32 0.95
N GLU A 151 -22.34 -2.06 0.66
CA GLU A 151 -21.24 -2.92 1.08
C GLU A 151 -21.19 -3.07 2.63
N ALA A 152 -21.38 -1.94 3.34
CA ALA A 152 -21.45 -1.97 4.80
C ALA A 152 -22.65 -2.80 5.29
N ALA A 153 -23.84 -2.65 4.68
CA ALA A 153 -25.03 -3.41 5.05
C ALA A 153 -24.84 -4.93 4.85
N LEU A 154 -24.20 -5.32 3.74
CA LEU A 154 -23.91 -6.73 3.45
C LEU A 154 -22.85 -7.33 4.37
N GLY A 155 -21.99 -6.51 5.00
CA GLY A 155 -20.94 -6.92 5.92
C GLY A 155 -21.32 -6.80 7.41
N GLU A 156 -22.35 -6.03 7.75
CA GLU A 156 -22.66 -5.66 9.13
C GLU A 156 -23.26 -6.83 9.93
N THR A 157 -22.82 -6.94 11.18
CA THR A 157 -23.30 -7.96 12.12
C THR A 157 -24.08 -7.40 13.29
N ASP A 158 -23.90 -6.12 13.61
CA ASP A 158 -24.67 -5.46 14.66
C ASP A 158 -26.07 -5.08 14.15
N PRO A 159 -27.15 -5.50 14.84
CA PRO A 159 -28.51 -5.28 14.38
C PRO A 159 -28.93 -3.80 14.31
N ASN A 160 -28.39 -2.96 15.22
CA ASN A 160 -28.74 -1.53 15.24
C ASN A 160 -28.06 -0.81 14.06
N VAL A 161 -26.82 -1.13 13.77
CA VAL A 161 -26.09 -0.59 12.61
C VAL A 161 -26.72 -1.08 11.32
N ALA A 162 -27.06 -2.37 11.23
CA ALA A 162 -27.76 -2.93 10.07
C ALA A 162 -29.13 -2.24 9.84
N GLY A 163 -29.87 -1.99 10.91
CA GLY A 163 -31.14 -1.21 10.85
C GLY A 163 -30.92 0.20 10.32
N ALA A 164 -29.90 0.90 10.82
CA ALA A 164 -29.57 2.25 10.35
C ALA A 164 -29.15 2.26 8.87
N LEU A 165 -28.37 1.29 8.43
CA LEU A 165 -27.95 1.14 7.02
C LEU A 165 -29.13 0.87 6.09
N ARG A 166 -30.04 -0.06 6.46
CA ARG A 166 -31.28 -0.30 5.70
C ARG A 166 -32.14 0.96 5.60
N TRP A 167 -32.28 1.68 6.71
CA TRP A 167 -33.03 2.94 6.72
C TRP A 167 -32.40 4.00 5.83
N ALA A 168 -31.06 4.13 5.83
CA ALA A 168 -30.33 5.04 4.96
C ALA A 168 -30.51 4.66 3.47
N LEU A 169 -30.40 3.37 3.14
CA LEU A 169 -30.56 2.88 1.77
C LEU A 169 -31.99 3.05 1.25
N ALA A 170 -33.01 2.88 2.10
CA ALA A 170 -34.42 3.13 1.74
C ALA A 170 -34.67 4.58 1.33
N ARG A 171 -33.85 5.53 1.75
CA ARG A 171 -33.94 6.95 1.35
C ARG A 171 -33.09 7.28 0.10
N SER A 172 -32.42 6.31 -0.47
CA SER A 172 -31.63 6.41 -1.70
C SER A 172 -32.27 5.48 -2.77
N PRO A 173 -33.43 5.81 -3.34
CA PRO A 173 -34.27 4.86 -4.07
C PRO A 173 -33.69 4.40 -5.41
N ASP A 174 -32.78 5.17 -5.99
CA ASP A 174 -32.42 4.95 -7.41
C ASP A 174 -31.36 3.85 -7.59
N ARG A 175 -30.38 3.71 -6.68
CA ARG A 175 -29.24 2.76 -6.83
C ARG A 175 -29.17 1.67 -5.76
N GLY A 176 -29.70 1.93 -4.57
CA GLY A 176 -29.65 0.98 -3.46
C GLY A 176 -30.29 -0.38 -3.77
N PRO A 177 -31.53 -0.41 -4.28
CA PRO A 177 -32.21 -1.66 -4.61
C PRO A 177 -31.53 -2.49 -5.71
N GLU A 178 -30.96 -1.84 -6.73
CA GLU A 178 -30.25 -2.53 -7.82
C GLU A 178 -29.00 -3.26 -7.29
N LEU A 179 -28.18 -2.59 -6.49
CA LEU A 179 -26.98 -3.14 -5.89
C LEU A 179 -27.29 -4.26 -4.88
N LEU A 180 -28.36 -4.15 -4.12
CA LEU A 180 -28.84 -5.20 -3.24
C LEU A 180 -29.33 -6.41 -4.02
N ALA A 181 -30.04 -6.20 -5.14
CA ALA A 181 -30.49 -7.28 -6.03
C ALA A 181 -29.32 -8.05 -6.64
N GLU A 182 -28.25 -7.37 -7.03
CA GLU A 182 -27.00 -8.02 -7.48
C GLU A 182 -26.41 -8.91 -6.36
N ALA A 183 -26.44 -8.45 -5.11
CA ALA A 183 -25.93 -9.20 -3.96
C ALA A 183 -26.70 -10.47 -3.64
N LEU A 184 -27.96 -10.63 -4.11
CA LEU A 184 -28.73 -11.88 -4.01
C LEU A 184 -28.08 -13.03 -4.78
N SER A 185 -27.25 -12.74 -5.77
CA SER A 185 -26.47 -13.70 -6.53
C SER A 185 -25.10 -14.00 -5.94
N ALA A 186 -24.74 -13.42 -4.79
CA ALA A 186 -23.43 -13.62 -4.17
C ALA A 186 -23.21 -15.08 -3.76
N PRO A 187 -21.97 -15.60 -3.87
CA PRO A 187 -21.67 -16.99 -3.52
C PRO A 187 -21.83 -17.28 -2.01
N ALA A 188 -21.61 -16.27 -1.14
CA ALA A 188 -21.72 -16.41 0.30
C ALA A 188 -23.19 -16.30 0.77
N ALA A 189 -23.71 -17.33 1.43
CA ALA A 189 -25.09 -17.36 1.93
C ALA A 189 -25.40 -16.18 2.87
N ALA A 190 -24.50 -15.83 3.78
CA ALA A 190 -24.66 -14.71 4.71
C ALA A 190 -24.79 -13.35 4.01
N VAL A 191 -24.20 -13.18 2.84
CA VAL A 191 -24.37 -11.96 2.02
C VAL A 191 -25.75 -11.92 1.39
N ARG A 192 -26.21 -13.05 0.83
CA ARG A 192 -27.56 -13.16 0.25
C ARG A 192 -28.66 -12.90 1.28
N GLU A 193 -28.52 -13.45 2.50
CA GLU A 193 -29.45 -13.24 3.61
C GLU A 193 -29.55 -11.77 4.02
N ARG A 194 -28.45 -11.03 3.97
CA ARG A 194 -28.44 -9.61 4.32
C ARG A 194 -28.90 -8.69 3.19
N ALA A 195 -28.97 -9.18 1.97
CA ALA A 195 -29.45 -8.46 0.81
C ALA A 195 -31.00 -8.40 0.72
N VAL A 196 -31.69 -9.17 1.55
CA VAL A 196 -33.14 -9.16 1.71
C VAL A 196 -33.54 -8.19 2.82
#